data_bac59b5016a3889140c0b29108f42b0f
#
_entry.id   bac59b5016a3889140c0b29108f42b0f
#
_cell.length_a   1.000
_cell.length_b   1.000
_cell.length_c   1.000
_cell.angle_alpha   90.00
_cell.angle_beta   90.00
_cell.angle_gamma   90.00
#
_symmetry.space_group_name_H-M   'P 1'
#
loop_
_entity.id
_entity.type
_entity.pdbx_description
1 polymer ?
#
loop_
_entity_poly.entity_id
_entity_poly.type
_entity_poly.pdbx_seq_one_letter_code
_entity_poly.pdbx_strand_id
1 'polypeptide(L)'
;ANPGRGGHNMAIKASDVLFECRNNAAKLFDIENPENVIITNNCTTALNTVIKGILKPGDHAVISSYEHNAVVRPLEYLKSNGVEYSVANVDYNDTEKTIGNFRKAFKENTKLVVCTHASNVFGIKLPIQRIAALCKLNGILFCTDAAQTAGIIPISLKNSDIDYLCTAGHKGLYGPMGTGLLVINSDTIPESLIQGGTGSLSAQVNQPEILPDKFESGTHNLLGIAGLNEGIKYVLNKSPQKIFDYEISLAKNLYDGLSKIKDM
;
A
#
# COMPACT_ATOMS: atom_id res chain seq x y z
N ALA A 1 18.04 14.77 -16.23
CA ALA A 1 17.36 15.95 -15.67
C ALA A 1 16.84 15.58 -14.29
N ASN A 2 16.94 16.49 -13.33
CA ASN A 2 16.51 16.25 -11.95
C ASN A 2 15.15 16.96 -11.77
N PRO A 3 14.04 16.22 -11.56
CA PRO A 3 12.75 16.84 -11.37
C PRO A 3 12.75 17.73 -10.12
N GLY A 4 12.06 18.88 -10.19
CA GLY A 4 11.92 19.82 -9.06
C GLY A 4 13.15 20.65 -8.69
N ARG A 5 14.32 20.47 -9.37
CA ARG A 5 15.57 21.19 -9.01
C ARG A 5 16.13 22.10 -10.12
N GLY A 6 15.35 22.45 -11.12
CA GLY A 6 15.79 23.36 -12.19
C GLY A 6 14.63 23.85 -13.04
N GLY A 7 14.70 25.11 -13.46
CA GLY A 7 13.70 25.75 -14.31
C GLY A 7 13.89 25.52 -15.83
N HIS A 8 14.74 24.58 -16.22
CA HIS A 8 14.97 24.31 -17.65
C HIS A 8 14.00 23.24 -18.19
N ASN A 9 13.74 23.25 -19.49
CA ASN A 9 12.73 22.39 -20.15
C ASN A 9 12.87 20.89 -19.84
N MET A 10 14.08 20.38 -19.66
CA MET A 10 14.29 18.95 -19.32
C MET A 10 13.87 18.63 -17.88
N ALA A 11 14.05 19.57 -16.93
CA ALA A 11 13.61 19.37 -15.56
C ALA A 11 12.09 19.42 -15.47
N ILE A 12 11.44 20.32 -16.22
CA ILE A 12 9.98 20.40 -16.32
C ILE A 12 9.41 19.08 -16.85
N LYS A 13 9.93 18.56 -17.99
CA LYS A 13 9.50 17.26 -18.54
C LYS A 13 9.70 16.10 -17.55
N ALA A 14 10.75 16.14 -16.74
CA ALA A 14 10.98 15.15 -15.72
C ALA A 14 9.94 15.24 -14.58
N SER A 15 9.55 16.45 -14.19
CA SER A 15 8.48 16.70 -13.21
C SER A 15 7.11 16.26 -13.76
N ASP A 16 6.85 16.47 -15.07
CA ASP A 16 5.62 16.04 -15.72
C ASP A 16 5.43 14.52 -15.63
N VAL A 17 6.51 13.74 -15.76
CA VAL A 17 6.46 12.28 -15.62
C VAL A 17 6.03 11.87 -14.20
N LEU A 18 6.59 12.51 -13.17
CA LEU A 18 6.20 12.26 -11.77
C LEU A 18 4.73 12.59 -11.54
N PHE A 19 4.32 13.77 -11.99
CA PHE A 19 2.94 14.24 -11.84
C PHE A 19 1.95 13.33 -12.57
N GLU A 20 2.26 12.93 -13.80
CA GLU A 20 1.41 12.02 -14.57
C GLU A 20 1.28 10.65 -13.88
N CYS A 21 2.37 10.10 -13.35
CA CYS A 21 2.36 8.84 -12.60
C CYS A 21 1.43 8.91 -11.37
N ARG A 22 1.50 10.00 -10.59
CA ARG A 22 0.61 10.24 -9.45
C ARG A 22 -0.85 10.33 -9.87
N ASN A 23 -1.14 11.12 -10.91
CA ASN A 23 -2.49 11.27 -11.43
C ASN A 23 -3.09 9.94 -11.89
N ASN A 24 -2.30 9.11 -12.59
CA ASN A 24 -2.77 7.82 -13.05
C ASN A 24 -2.96 6.84 -11.88
N ALA A 25 -2.09 6.86 -10.88
CA ALA A 25 -2.27 6.08 -9.65
C ALA A 25 -3.50 6.56 -8.84
N ALA A 26 -3.71 7.88 -8.74
CA ALA A 26 -4.89 8.45 -8.10
C ALA A 26 -6.19 7.99 -8.77
N LYS A 27 -6.22 7.97 -10.11
CA LYS A 27 -7.34 7.42 -10.88
C LYS A 27 -7.55 5.92 -10.63
N LEU A 28 -6.46 5.15 -10.57
CA LEU A 28 -6.52 3.70 -10.39
C LEU A 28 -7.11 3.32 -9.03
N PHE A 29 -6.76 4.06 -7.98
CA PHE A 29 -7.22 3.81 -6.61
C PHE A 29 -8.40 4.68 -6.19
N ASP A 30 -8.94 5.50 -7.11
CA ASP A 30 -10.10 6.36 -6.88
C ASP A 30 -9.89 7.27 -5.66
N ILE A 31 -8.76 8.01 -5.66
CA ILE A 31 -8.46 9.04 -4.68
C ILE A 31 -8.47 10.42 -5.36
N GLU A 32 -9.04 11.41 -4.67
CA GLU A 32 -9.31 12.71 -5.27
C GLU A 32 -8.05 13.54 -5.47
N ASN A 33 -7.15 13.55 -4.46
CA ASN A 33 -5.93 14.34 -4.50
C ASN A 33 -4.71 13.49 -4.88
N PRO A 34 -4.09 13.70 -6.06
CA PRO A 34 -2.87 13.01 -6.46
C PRO A 34 -1.66 13.23 -5.54
N GLU A 35 -1.63 14.32 -4.77
CA GLU A 35 -0.56 14.59 -3.80
C GLU A 35 -0.54 13.57 -2.66
N ASN A 36 -1.66 12.90 -2.41
CA ASN A 36 -1.76 11.80 -1.45
C ASN A 36 -1.14 10.47 -1.95
N VAL A 37 -0.70 10.43 -3.20
CA VAL A 37 0.04 9.30 -3.77
C VAL A 37 1.53 9.53 -3.59
N ILE A 38 2.15 8.83 -2.67
CA ILE A 38 3.58 8.92 -2.35
C ILE A 38 4.33 7.84 -3.12
N ILE A 39 5.35 8.24 -3.87
CA ILE A 39 6.22 7.30 -4.59
C ILE A 39 7.28 6.76 -3.62
N THR A 40 7.35 5.45 -3.52
CA THR A 40 8.33 4.75 -2.68
C THR A 40 9.21 3.81 -3.50
N ASN A 41 10.28 3.30 -2.91
CA ASN A 41 11.16 2.35 -3.60
C ASN A 41 10.55 0.95 -3.72
N ASN A 42 9.59 0.60 -2.87
CA ASN A 42 8.89 -0.69 -2.84
C ASN A 42 7.78 -0.66 -1.78
N CYS A 43 6.95 -1.71 -1.75
CA CYS A 43 5.89 -1.86 -0.77
C CYS A 43 6.42 -1.92 0.68
N THR A 44 7.58 -2.53 0.91
CA THR A 44 8.19 -2.62 2.25
C THR A 44 8.48 -1.24 2.83
N THR A 45 8.98 -0.31 2.02
CA THR A 45 9.20 1.08 2.43
C THR A 45 7.87 1.75 2.78
N ALA A 46 6.84 1.59 1.94
CA ALA A 46 5.51 2.14 2.18
C ALA A 46 4.92 1.64 3.51
N LEU A 47 4.95 0.32 3.75
CA LEU A 47 4.48 -0.30 4.99
C LEU A 47 5.26 0.18 6.23
N ASN A 48 6.60 0.25 6.15
CA ASN A 48 7.41 0.78 7.25
C ASN A 48 7.07 2.24 7.55
N THR A 49 6.81 3.07 6.52
CA THR A 49 6.41 4.46 6.70
C THR A 49 5.12 4.55 7.51
N VAL A 50 4.10 3.76 7.17
CA VAL A 50 2.85 3.75 7.94
C VAL A 50 3.06 3.18 9.33
N ILE A 51 3.63 1.99 9.47
CA ILE A 51 3.75 1.28 10.75
C ILE A 51 4.58 2.09 11.75
N LYS A 52 5.77 2.53 11.35
CA LYS A 52 6.68 3.27 12.24
C LYS A 52 6.29 4.75 12.40
N GLY A 53 5.64 5.33 11.38
CA GLY A 53 5.20 6.72 11.42
C GLY A 53 3.94 6.93 12.27
N ILE A 54 3.11 5.90 12.45
CA ILE A 54 1.87 5.96 13.24
C ILE A 54 2.06 5.50 14.67
N LEU A 55 2.73 4.34 14.86
CA LEU A 55 2.81 3.69 16.17
C LEU A 55 3.87 4.33 17.06
N LYS A 56 3.49 4.62 18.30
CA LYS A 56 4.32 5.20 19.36
C LYS A 56 4.40 4.23 20.55
N PRO A 57 5.36 4.39 21.45
CA PRO A 57 5.42 3.62 22.71
C PRO A 57 4.08 3.67 23.45
N GLY A 58 3.55 2.50 23.84
CA GLY A 58 2.26 2.35 24.48
C GLY A 58 1.10 2.04 23.53
N ASP A 59 1.29 2.18 22.20
CA ASP A 59 0.28 1.81 21.21
C ASP A 59 0.24 0.30 20.98
N HIS A 60 -0.92 -0.16 20.51
CA HIS A 60 -1.14 -1.53 20.08
C HIS A 60 -1.56 -1.58 18.60
N ALA A 61 -1.07 -2.60 17.88
CA ALA A 61 -1.49 -2.90 16.52
C ALA A 61 -2.16 -4.27 16.42
N VAL A 62 -3.00 -4.46 15.42
CA VAL A 62 -3.54 -5.77 15.06
C VAL A 62 -3.17 -6.10 13.62
N ILE A 63 -2.72 -7.33 13.38
CA ILE A 63 -2.38 -7.83 12.05
C ILE A 63 -3.11 -9.15 11.76
N SER A 64 -3.26 -9.51 10.49
CA SER A 64 -3.75 -10.82 10.12
C SER A 64 -2.70 -11.91 10.32
N SER A 65 -3.13 -13.18 10.44
CA SER A 65 -2.21 -14.32 10.47
C SER A 65 -1.55 -14.62 9.11
N TYR A 66 -1.90 -13.88 8.06
CA TYR A 66 -1.40 -14.08 6.68
C TYR A 66 -0.43 -13.00 6.22
N GLU A 67 0.08 -12.18 7.14
CA GLU A 67 0.93 -11.06 6.79
C GLU A 67 2.29 -11.46 6.23
N HIS A 68 2.76 -10.65 5.29
CA HIS A 68 4.14 -10.72 4.81
C HIS A 68 5.12 -10.20 5.87
N ASN A 69 6.38 -10.66 5.81
CA ASN A 69 7.47 -10.18 6.68
C ASN A 69 7.68 -8.64 6.66
N ALA A 70 7.24 -7.96 5.60
CA ALA A 70 7.28 -6.51 5.52
C ALA A 70 6.36 -5.81 6.54
N VAL A 71 5.37 -6.54 7.10
CA VAL A 71 4.49 -6.10 8.19
C VAL A 71 5.00 -6.63 9.53
N VAL A 72 5.32 -7.90 9.62
CA VAL A 72 5.69 -8.56 10.89
C VAL A 72 7.01 -8.00 11.45
N ARG A 73 8.04 -7.88 10.62
CA ARG A 73 9.38 -7.47 11.09
C ARG A 73 9.43 -6.04 11.63
N PRO A 74 8.84 -5.00 11.03
CA PRO A 74 8.80 -3.68 11.65
C PRO A 74 8.02 -3.66 12.97
N LEU A 75 6.98 -4.46 13.14
CA LEU A 75 6.25 -4.58 14.42
C LEU A 75 7.10 -5.29 15.49
N GLU A 76 7.79 -6.38 15.14
CA GLU A 76 8.75 -7.03 16.05
C GLU A 76 9.87 -6.07 16.48
N TYR A 77 10.37 -5.25 15.55
CA TYR A 77 11.34 -4.19 15.90
C TYR A 77 10.75 -3.18 16.88
N LEU A 78 9.49 -2.76 16.69
CA LEU A 78 8.85 -1.76 17.56
C LEU A 78 8.49 -2.30 18.95
N LYS A 79 8.43 -3.63 19.16
CA LYS A 79 8.25 -4.21 20.50
C LYS A 79 9.34 -3.73 21.49
N SER A 80 10.59 -3.66 21.05
CA SER A 80 11.67 -3.14 21.87
C SER A 80 11.50 -1.67 22.26
N ASN A 81 10.63 -0.96 21.53
CA ASN A 81 10.30 0.44 21.76
C ASN A 81 8.93 0.63 22.45
N GLY A 82 8.35 -0.43 23.04
CA GLY A 82 7.12 -0.36 23.81
C GLY A 82 5.83 -0.36 23.00
N VAL A 83 5.86 -0.80 21.74
CA VAL A 83 4.65 -1.07 20.94
C VAL A 83 4.29 -2.54 21.07
N GLU A 84 3.01 -2.82 21.26
CA GLU A 84 2.49 -4.20 21.26
C GLU A 84 1.74 -4.51 19.97
N TYR A 85 1.64 -5.80 19.61
CA TYR A 85 0.71 -6.21 18.56
C TYR A 85 0.08 -7.57 18.84
N SER A 86 -1.10 -7.78 18.28
CA SER A 86 -1.85 -9.03 18.29
C SER A 86 -2.09 -9.55 16.88
N VAL A 87 -2.19 -10.87 16.75
CA VAL A 87 -2.47 -11.53 15.48
C VAL A 87 -3.92 -12.01 15.46
N ALA A 88 -4.72 -11.51 14.52
CA ALA A 88 -6.06 -11.98 14.25
C ALA A 88 -5.99 -13.19 13.29
N ASN A 89 -6.43 -14.35 13.75
CA ASN A 89 -6.45 -15.56 12.93
C ASN A 89 -7.45 -15.43 11.78
N VAL A 90 -7.00 -15.72 10.57
CA VAL A 90 -7.84 -15.78 9.37
C VAL A 90 -8.44 -17.18 9.26
N ASP A 91 -9.76 -17.25 9.12
CA ASP A 91 -10.46 -18.46 8.72
C ASP A 91 -10.83 -18.33 7.23
N TYR A 92 -10.22 -19.14 6.38
CA TYR A 92 -10.39 -19.04 4.94
C TYR A 92 -11.78 -19.48 4.45
N ASN A 93 -12.51 -20.24 5.26
CA ASN A 93 -13.88 -20.69 4.97
C ASN A 93 -14.97 -19.81 5.59
N ASP A 94 -14.61 -18.98 6.58
CA ASP A 94 -15.58 -18.20 7.34
C ASP A 94 -15.11 -16.74 7.52
N THR A 95 -15.68 -15.88 6.68
CA THR A 95 -15.44 -14.44 6.72
C THR A 95 -15.91 -13.80 8.03
N GLU A 96 -17.06 -14.24 8.57
CA GLU A 96 -17.61 -13.68 9.82
C GLU A 96 -16.71 -14.02 11.01
N LYS A 97 -16.19 -15.23 11.03
CA LYS A 97 -15.23 -15.66 12.06
C LYS A 97 -13.93 -14.86 11.95
N THR A 98 -13.42 -14.64 10.73
CA THR A 98 -12.26 -13.77 10.51
C THR A 98 -12.47 -12.38 11.07
N ILE A 99 -13.60 -11.70 10.75
CA ILE A 99 -13.93 -10.37 11.27
C ILE A 99 -14.09 -10.40 12.79
N GLY A 100 -14.74 -11.45 13.33
CA GLY A 100 -14.86 -11.66 14.76
C GLY A 100 -13.51 -11.78 15.47
N ASN A 101 -12.52 -12.40 14.84
CA ASN A 101 -11.16 -12.51 15.37
C ASN A 101 -10.43 -11.16 15.40
N PHE A 102 -10.60 -10.30 14.37
CA PHE A 102 -10.09 -8.93 14.43
C PHE A 102 -10.72 -8.15 15.58
N ARG A 103 -12.06 -8.21 15.72
CA ARG A 103 -12.78 -7.53 16.83
C ARG A 103 -12.28 -7.96 18.20
N LYS A 104 -12.05 -9.27 18.41
CA LYS A 104 -11.52 -9.81 19.68
C LYS A 104 -10.09 -9.40 19.97
N ALA A 105 -9.31 -9.10 18.94
CA ALA A 105 -7.91 -8.67 19.08
C ALA A 105 -7.78 -7.17 19.43
N PHE A 106 -8.84 -6.36 19.32
CA PHE A 106 -8.81 -4.96 19.67
C PHE A 106 -8.68 -4.74 21.17
N LYS A 107 -7.84 -3.78 21.55
CA LYS A 107 -7.63 -3.26 22.91
C LYS A 107 -7.96 -1.76 22.93
N GLU A 108 -8.07 -1.14 24.09
CA GLU A 108 -8.31 0.31 24.24
C GLU A 108 -7.22 1.15 23.53
N ASN A 109 -5.98 0.68 23.58
CA ASN A 109 -4.84 1.34 22.97
C ASN A 109 -4.55 0.85 21.53
N THR A 110 -5.47 0.13 20.88
CA THR A 110 -5.29 -0.28 19.48
C THR A 110 -5.36 0.96 18.58
N LYS A 111 -4.25 1.25 17.90
CA LYS A 111 -4.10 2.43 17.05
C LYS A 111 -4.16 2.12 15.56
N LEU A 112 -3.64 0.96 15.15
CA LEU A 112 -3.48 0.58 13.75
C LEU A 112 -3.83 -0.88 13.53
N VAL A 113 -4.57 -1.16 12.48
CA VAL A 113 -4.69 -2.50 11.88
C VAL A 113 -3.93 -2.52 10.57
N VAL A 114 -3.08 -3.53 10.36
CA VAL A 114 -2.45 -3.80 9.07
C VAL A 114 -2.92 -5.15 8.56
N CYS A 115 -3.47 -5.17 7.35
CA CYS A 115 -4.02 -6.39 6.77
C CYS A 115 -3.67 -6.53 5.30
N THR A 116 -3.04 -7.66 4.95
CA THR A 116 -2.82 -7.98 3.53
C THR A 116 -4.17 -8.19 2.82
N HIS A 117 -4.29 -7.64 1.61
CA HIS A 117 -5.50 -7.86 0.80
C HIS A 117 -5.56 -9.28 0.22
N ALA A 118 -4.40 -9.84 -0.14
CA ALA A 118 -4.30 -11.25 -0.49
C ALA A 118 -2.92 -11.80 -0.09
N SER A 119 -2.93 -13.03 0.43
CA SER A 119 -1.69 -13.72 0.80
C SER A 119 -0.91 -14.14 -0.44
N ASN A 120 0.38 -13.85 -0.45
CA ASN A 120 1.31 -14.32 -1.48
C ASN A 120 1.63 -15.82 -1.38
N VAL A 121 1.32 -16.45 -0.25
CA VAL A 121 1.58 -17.89 0.01
C VAL A 121 0.35 -18.72 -0.27
N PHE A 122 -0.82 -18.29 0.24
CA PHE A 122 -2.04 -19.08 0.18
C PHE A 122 -2.99 -18.67 -0.96
N GLY A 123 -2.76 -17.52 -1.62
CA GLY A 123 -3.64 -17.01 -2.66
C GLY A 123 -5.05 -16.60 -2.15
N ILE A 124 -5.22 -16.49 -0.83
CA ILE A 124 -6.50 -16.18 -0.20
C ILE A 124 -6.67 -14.66 -0.09
N LYS A 125 -7.81 -14.16 -0.57
CA LYS A 125 -8.21 -12.76 -0.46
C LYS A 125 -8.92 -12.52 0.87
N LEU A 126 -8.51 -11.50 1.61
CA LEU A 126 -9.12 -11.08 2.87
C LEU A 126 -10.20 -10.00 2.63
N PRO A 127 -11.22 -9.93 3.49
CA PRO A 127 -12.34 -8.99 3.36
C PRO A 127 -11.96 -7.59 3.89
N ILE A 128 -10.97 -6.95 3.26
CA ILE A 128 -10.36 -5.70 3.76
C ILE A 128 -11.37 -4.55 3.93
N GLN A 129 -12.38 -4.42 3.06
CA GLN A 129 -13.42 -3.39 3.19
C GLN A 129 -14.20 -3.55 4.49
N ARG A 130 -14.55 -4.79 4.87
CA ARG A 130 -15.29 -5.07 6.09
C ARG A 130 -14.43 -4.90 7.33
N ILE A 131 -13.14 -5.26 7.25
CA ILE A 131 -12.18 -5.04 8.35
C ILE A 131 -11.94 -3.54 8.52
N ALA A 132 -11.78 -2.78 7.44
CA ALA A 132 -11.63 -1.32 7.48
C ALA A 132 -12.86 -0.66 8.12
N ALA A 133 -14.08 -1.05 7.71
CA ALA A 133 -15.31 -0.54 8.31
C ALA A 133 -15.39 -0.86 9.83
N LEU A 134 -14.96 -2.06 10.24
CA LEU A 134 -14.87 -2.41 11.67
C LEU A 134 -13.85 -1.50 12.39
N CYS A 135 -12.70 -1.21 11.80
CA CYS A 135 -11.70 -0.30 12.35
C CYS A 135 -12.27 1.11 12.50
N LYS A 136 -12.93 1.64 11.46
CA LYS A 136 -13.56 2.96 11.47
C LYS A 136 -14.55 3.12 12.62
N LEU A 137 -15.42 2.12 12.86
CA LEU A 137 -16.39 2.10 13.96
C LEU A 137 -15.74 2.15 15.35
N ASN A 138 -14.47 1.74 15.46
CA ASN A 138 -13.71 1.72 16.69
C ASN A 138 -12.65 2.84 16.78
N GLY A 139 -12.61 3.77 15.83
CA GLY A 139 -11.62 4.85 15.79
C GLY A 139 -10.19 4.37 15.56
N ILE A 140 -10.02 3.21 14.92
CA ILE A 140 -8.74 2.56 14.63
C ILE A 140 -8.36 2.82 13.17
N LEU A 141 -7.11 3.19 12.91
CA LEU A 141 -6.60 3.37 11.54
C LEU A 141 -6.40 2.02 10.85
N PHE A 142 -6.67 1.98 9.54
CA PHE A 142 -6.53 0.77 8.74
C PHE A 142 -5.56 0.95 7.56
N CYS A 143 -4.55 0.08 7.50
CA CYS A 143 -3.58 -0.01 6.41
C CYS A 143 -3.71 -1.34 5.68
N THR A 144 -3.80 -1.31 4.35
CA THR A 144 -3.79 -2.53 3.54
C THR A 144 -2.47 -2.72 2.80
N ASP A 145 -1.89 -3.93 2.90
CA ASP A 145 -0.86 -4.40 1.97
C ASP A 145 -1.53 -4.95 0.71
N ALA A 146 -1.55 -4.13 -0.33
CA ALA A 146 -2.11 -4.46 -1.64
C ALA A 146 -1.05 -4.95 -2.64
N ALA A 147 0.12 -5.39 -2.17
CA ALA A 147 1.22 -5.79 -3.05
C ALA A 147 0.85 -6.91 -4.04
N GLN A 148 -0.10 -7.79 -3.70
CA GLN A 148 -0.56 -8.86 -4.59
C GLN A 148 -1.80 -8.49 -5.41
N THR A 149 -2.49 -7.40 -5.07
CA THR A 149 -3.83 -7.13 -5.61
C THR A 149 -3.95 -5.81 -6.37
N ALA A 150 -3.07 -4.84 -6.08
CA ALA A 150 -3.04 -3.57 -6.80
C ALA A 150 -2.82 -3.80 -8.30
N GLY A 151 -3.71 -3.24 -9.12
CA GLY A 151 -3.70 -3.43 -10.57
C GLY A 151 -4.41 -4.70 -11.07
N ILE A 152 -4.76 -5.63 -10.17
CA ILE A 152 -5.44 -6.89 -10.50
C ILE A 152 -6.86 -6.89 -9.97
N ILE A 153 -7.06 -6.57 -8.69
CA ILE A 153 -8.37 -6.48 -8.07
C ILE A 153 -8.74 -5.01 -7.93
N PRO A 154 -9.94 -4.57 -8.34
CA PRO A 154 -10.38 -3.19 -8.16
C PRO A 154 -10.37 -2.79 -6.68
N ILE A 155 -9.75 -1.65 -6.36
CA ILE A 155 -9.75 -1.05 -5.02
C ILE A 155 -10.11 0.42 -5.20
N SER A 156 -11.24 0.84 -4.62
CA SER A 156 -11.64 2.24 -4.55
C SER A 156 -11.44 2.74 -3.12
N LEU A 157 -10.58 3.73 -2.93
CA LEU A 157 -10.37 4.34 -1.62
C LEU A 157 -11.49 5.31 -1.27
N LYS A 158 -12.07 6.00 -2.26
CA LYS A 158 -13.20 6.93 -2.06
C LYS A 158 -14.42 6.26 -1.40
N ASN A 159 -14.66 4.99 -1.72
CA ASN A 159 -15.81 4.23 -1.23
C ASN A 159 -15.41 3.20 -0.17
N SER A 160 -14.31 3.43 0.54
CA SER A 160 -13.82 2.53 1.58
C SER A 160 -13.34 3.30 2.80
N ASP A 161 -13.29 2.61 3.94
CA ASP A 161 -12.71 3.12 5.18
C ASP A 161 -11.22 2.76 5.31
N ILE A 162 -10.52 2.56 4.17
CA ILE A 162 -9.09 2.28 4.14
C ILE A 162 -8.34 3.60 4.28
N ASP A 163 -7.51 3.74 5.32
CA ASP A 163 -6.70 4.94 5.56
C ASP A 163 -5.42 4.95 4.73
N TYR A 164 -4.77 3.78 4.59
CA TYR A 164 -3.51 3.67 3.86
C TYR A 164 -3.50 2.44 2.97
N LEU A 165 -3.03 2.62 1.73
CA LEU A 165 -2.78 1.53 0.80
C LEU A 165 -1.31 1.50 0.43
N CYS A 166 -0.65 0.35 0.63
CA CYS A 166 0.75 0.12 0.28
C CYS A 166 0.85 -0.90 -0.85
N THR A 167 1.65 -0.61 -1.88
CA THR A 167 1.83 -1.54 -3.00
C THR A 167 3.20 -1.49 -3.64
N ALA A 168 3.54 -2.54 -4.39
CA ALA A 168 4.76 -2.66 -5.17
C ALA A 168 4.50 -2.35 -6.65
N GLY A 169 5.40 -1.61 -7.29
CA GLY A 169 5.26 -1.29 -8.69
C GLY A 169 5.50 -2.46 -9.65
N HIS A 170 6.39 -3.40 -9.26
CA HIS A 170 6.86 -4.50 -10.12
C HIS A 170 5.97 -5.75 -10.14
N LYS A 171 4.77 -5.68 -9.53
CA LYS A 171 3.79 -6.78 -9.54
C LYS A 171 2.62 -6.42 -10.45
N GLY A 172 1.39 -6.45 -9.98
CA GLY A 172 0.19 -6.20 -10.79
C GLY A 172 0.08 -4.78 -11.36
N LEU A 173 0.98 -3.86 -11.02
CA LEU A 173 1.11 -2.55 -11.67
C LEU A 173 2.03 -2.57 -12.91
N TYR A 174 2.62 -3.71 -13.26
CA TYR A 174 3.49 -3.91 -14.43
C TYR A 174 4.66 -2.92 -14.56
N GLY A 175 5.05 -2.28 -13.45
CA GLY A 175 6.19 -1.37 -13.39
C GLY A 175 7.51 -2.09 -13.14
N PRO A 176 8.65 -1.39 -13.22
CA PRO A 176 9.96 -1.96 -12.92
C PRO A 176 10.18 -2.15 -11.40
N MET A 177 11.15 -2.99 -11.06
CA MET A 177 11.67 -3.12 -9.70
C MET A 177 12.21 -1.77 -9.19
N GLY A 178 12.24 -1.57 -7.87
CA GLY A 178 12.67 -0.31 -7.27
C GLY A 178 11.62 0.79 -7.32
N THR A 179 10.34 0.40 -7.47
CA THR A 179 9.17 1.29 -7.42
C THR A 179 8.08 0.71 -6.53
N GLY A 180 7.33 1.58 -5.87
CA GLY A 180 6.17 1.26 -5.06
C GLY A 180 5.36 2.52 -4.77
N LEU A 181 4.22 2.36 -4.15
CA LEU A 181 3.33 3.46 -3.78
C LEU A 181 2.83 3.28 -2.35
N LEU A 182 2.73 4.41 -1.65
CA LEU A 182 1.88 4.61 -0.47
C LEU A 182 0.78 5.58 -0.89
N VAL A 183 -0.49 5.19 -0.76
CA VAL A 183 -1.62 6.08 -0.98
C VAL A 183 -2.26 6.38 0.37
N ILE A 184 -2.39 7.66 0.69
CA ILE A 184 -2.91 8.16 1.97
C ILE A 184 -4.33 8.68 1.75
N ASN A 185 -5.30 8.05 2.41
CA ASN A 185 -6.73 8.42 2.38
C ASN A 185 -7.22 8.74 3.81
N SER A 186 -6.38 9.43 4.57
CA SER A 186 -6.63 9.74 5.99
C SER A 186 -6.13 11.14 6.31
N ASP A 187 -6.78 11.81 7.24
CA ASP A 187 -6.30 13.08 7.82
C ASP A 187 -5.11 12.85 8.77
N THR A 188 -4.92 11.62 9.24
CA THR A 188 -3.75 11.26 10.05
C THR A 188 -2.57 10.96 9.14
N ILE A 189 -1.61 11.87 9.09
CA ILE A 189 -0.40 11.73 8.27
C ILE A 189 0.70 11.08 9.11
N PRO A 190 1.30 9.95 8.68
CA PRO A 190 2.41 9.32 9.39
C PRO A 190 3.62 10.26 9.55
N GLU A 191 4.44 10.01 10.57
CA GLU A 191 5.76 10.66 10.65
C GLU A 191 6.68 10.14 9.54
N SER A 192 7.50 11.03 8.97
CA SER A 192 8.47 10.62 7.95
C SER A 192 9.62 9.85 8.57
N LEU A 193 10.03 8.73 7.95
CA LEU A 193 11.16 7.92 8.41
C LEU A 193 12.51 8.49 7.95
N ILE A 194 12.51 9.23 6.87
CA ILE A 194 13.72 9.76 6.24
C ILE A 194 13.54 11.26 6.06
N GLN A 195 14.47 12.04 6.59
CA GLN A 195 14.53 13.48 6.41
C GLN A 195 15.65 13.81 5.43
N GLY A 196 15.42 14.82 4.56
CA GLY A 196 16.42 15.24 3.59
C GLY A 196 15.86 16.23 2.56
N GLY A 197 16.66 16.55 1.57
CA GLY A 197 16.27 17.51 0.55
C GLY A 197 15.14 16.98 -0.35
N THR A 198 14.04 17.71 -0.45
CA THR A 198 12.86 17.38 -1.24
C THR A 198 12.76 18.17 -2.55
N GLY A 199 13.59 19.21 -2.72
CA GLY A 199 13.54 20.12 -3.87
C GLY A 199 12.63 21.33 -3.67
N SER A 200 11.74 21.29 -2.70
CA SER A 200 10.90 22.42 -2.26
C SER A 200 11.36 22.94 -0.91
N LEU A 201 10.93 24.17 -0.55
CA LEU A 201 11.12 24.80 0.76
C LEU A 201 12.57 24.71 1.30
N SER A 202 13.57 24.78 0.41
CA SER A 202 14.99 24.55 0.73
C SER A 202 15.58 25.53 1.78
N ALA A 203 14.91 26.62 2.08
CA ALA A 203 15.30 27.57 3.13
C ALA A 203 14.84 27.13 4.54
N GLN A 204 13.93 26.14 4.64
CA GLN A 204 13.48 25.63 5.93
C GLN A 204 14.42 24.55 6.43
N VAL A 205 14.71 24.58 7.74
CA VAL A 205 15.57 23.57 8.39
C VAL A 205 14.81 22.26 8.64
N ASN A 206 13.50 22.36 8.92
CA ASN A 206 12.66 21.21 9.20
C ASN A 206 12.19 20.55 7.91
N GLN A 207 11.91 19.23 7.98
CA GLN A 207 11.28 18.50 6.90
C GLN A 207 9.92 19.14 6.56
N PRO A 208 9.59 19.33 5.26
CA PRO A 208 8.27 19.81 4.87
C PRO A 208 7.15 18.91 5.38
N GLU A 209 6.02 19.51 5.80
CA GLU A 209 4.82 18.77 6.20
C GLU A 209 3.82 18.56 5.05
N ILE A 210 4.05 19.23 3.91
CA ILE A 210 3.19 19.13 2.75
C ILE A 210 3.43 17.83 1.98
N LEU A 211 2.36 17.19 1.49
CA LEU A 211 2.43 16.02 0.63
C LEU A 211 2.69 16.45 -0.83
N PRO A 212 3.45 15.67 -1.58
CA PRO A 212 4.13 14.43 -1.20
C PRO A 212 5.51 14.63 -0.58
N ASP A 213 6.01 15.87 -0.49
CA ASP A 213 7.38 16.24 -0.12
C ASP A 213 7.79 15.72 1.27
N LYS A 214 6.83 15.63 2.22
CA LYS A 214 7.08 15.04 3.55
C LYS A 214 7.77 13.66 3.48
N PHE A 215 7.46 12.86 2.47
CA PHE A 215 7.93 11.48 2.36
C PHE A 215 8.94 11.24 1.24
N GLU A 216 9.18 12.23 0.38
CA GLU A 216 9.96 12.04 -0.84
C GLU A 216 11.31 12.78 -0.80
N SER A 217 12.08 12.48 0.25
CA SER A 217 13.45 13.00 0.39
C SER A 217 14.40 12.30 -0.58
N GLY A 218 15.26 13.08 -1.21
CA GLY A 218 16.29 12.58 -2.14
C GLY A 218 15.90 12.68 -3.62
N THR A 219 16.75 12.16 -4.48
CA THR A 219 16.52 12.17 -5.93
C THR A 219 15.70 10.95 -6.34
N HIS A 220 14.60 11.20 -7.03
CA HIS A 220 13.70 10.14 -7.50
C HIS A 220 14.34 9.24 -8.56
N ASN A 221 13.95 7.96 -8.56
CA ASN A 221 14.21 7.02 -9.64
C ASN A 221 13.30 7.33 -10.85
N LEU A 222 13.60 8.40 -11.58
CA LEU A 222 12.75 8.88 -12.68
C LEU A 222 12.52 7.82 -13.76
N LEU A 223 13.52 7.00 -14.07
CA LEU A 223 13.40 5.93 -15.07
C LEU A 223 12.41 4.85 -14.59
N GLY A 224 12.50 4.45 -13.32
CA GLY A 224 11.58 3.51 -12.72
C GLY A 224 10.16 4.07 -12.69
N ILE A 225 9.99 5.34 -12.34
CA ILE A 225 8.69 6.01 -12.27
C ILE A 225 8.05 6.13 -13.66
N ALA A 226 8.82 6.45 -14.68
CA ALA A 226 8.34 6.46 -16.06
C ALA A 226 7.79 5.08 -16.48
N GLY A 227 8.53 4.01 -16.16
CA GLY A 227 8.09 2.65 -16.43
C GLY A 227 6.85 2.26 -15.60
N LEU A 228 6.79 2.66 -14.33
CA LEU A 228 5.61 2.45 -13.48
C LEU A 228 4.38 3.17 -14.05
N ASN A 229 4.54 4.40 -14.52
CA ASN A 229 3.47 5.17 -15.15
C ASN A 229 2.89 4.44 -16.37
N GLU A 230 3.71 3.89 -17.24
CA GLU A 230 3.25 3.11 -18.39
C GLU A 230 2.55 1.81 -17.97
N GLY A 231 3.04 1.13 -16.92
CA GLY A 231 2.36 -0.01 -16.33
C GLY A 231 0.98 0.34 -15.79
N ILE A 232 0.86 1.44 -15.04
CA ILE A 232 -0.43 1.92 -14.53
C ILE A 232 -1.38 2.30 -15.67
N LYS A 233 -0.89 2.97 -16.73
CA LYS A 233 -1.70 3.26 -17.94
C LYS A 233 -2.22 2.00 -18.59
N TYR A 234 -1.40 0.95 -18.69
CA TYR A 234 -1.81 -0.36 -19.20
C TYR A 234 -2.95 -0.94 -18.35
N VAL A 235 -2.80 -0.94 -17.02
CA VAL A 235 -3.82 -1.41 -16.08
C VAL A 235 -5.12 -0.63 -16.22
N LEU A 236 -5.06 0.70 -16.29
CA LEU A 236 -6.23 1.56 -16.48
C LEU A 236 -6.95 1.26 -17.80
N ASN A 237 -6.20 1.05 -18.89
CA ASN A 237 -6.76 0.76 -20.21
C ASN A 237 -7.41 -0.64 -20.27
N LYS A 238 -6.80 -1.65 -19.66
CA LYS A 238 -7.34 -3.02 -19.61
C LYS A 238 -8.47 -3.18 -18.60
N SER A 239 -8.49 -2.43 -17.55
CA SER A 239 -9.19 -2.51 -16.26
C SER A 239 -8.68 -3.66 -15.35
N PRO A 240 -8.55 -3.41 -14.05
CA PRO A 240 -8.15 -4.45 -13.08
C PRO A 240 -9.07 -5.67 -13.12
N GLN A 241 -10.39 -5.47 -13.24
CA GLN A 241 -11.35 -6.57 -13.29
C GLN A 241 -11.10 -7.51 -14.48
N LYS A 242 -10.84 -6.98 -15.68
CA LYS A 242 -10.55 -7.82 -16.85
C LYS A 242 -9.22 -8.57 -16.70
N ILE A 243 -8.23 -7.97 -16.06
CA ILE A 243 -6.95 -8.65 -15.76
C ILE A 243 -7.23 -9.81 -14.80
N PHE A 244 -7.95 -9.56 -13.71
CA PHE A 244 -8.34 -10.58 -12.74
C PHE A 244 -9.11 -11.74 -13.39
N ASP A 245 -10.14 -11.44 -14.20
CA ASP A 245 -10.98 -12.45 -14.85
C ASP A 245 -10.13 -13.33 -15.78
N TYR A 246 -9.18 -12.75 -16.48
CA TYR A 246 -8.24 -13.49 -17.33
C TYR A 246 -7.32 -14.39 -16.52
N GLU A 247 -6.67 -13.89 -15.47
CA GLU A 247 -5.79 -14.67 -14.61
C GLU A 247 -6.53 -15.83 -13.90
N ILE A 248 -7.73 -15.58 -13.40
CA ILE A 248 -8.58 -16.63 -12.81
C ILE A 248 -8.97 -17.69 -13.83
N SER A 249 -9.25 -17.30 -15.09
CA SER A 249 -9.54 -18.27 -16.14
C SER A 249 -8.37 -19.22 -16.42
N LEU A 250 -7.14 -18.68 -16.41
CA LEU A 250 -5.92 -19.49 -16.57
C LEU A 250 -5.69 -20.42 -15.38
N ALA A 251 -5.84 -19.90 -14.16
CA ALA A 251 -5.69 -20.68 -12.93
C ALA A 251 -6.72 -21.84 -12.88
N LYS A 252 -7.97 -21.56 -13.28
CA LYS A 252 -9.02 -22.59 -13.37
C LYS A 252 -8.69 -23.65 -14.41
N ASN A 253 -8.25 -23.25 -15.60
CA ASN A 253 -7.84 -24.20 -16.65
C ASN A 253 -6.70 -25.12 -16.18
N LEU A 254 -5.72 -24.57 -15.47
CA LEU A 254 -4.63 -25.35 -14.87
C LEU A 254 -5.17 -26.32 -13.82
N TYR A 255 -6.01 -25.86 -12.90
CA TYR A 255 -6.63 -26.69 -11.86
C TYR A 255 -7.44 -27.84 -12.47
N ASP A 256 -8.31 -27.56 -13.46
CA ASP A 256 -9.14 -28.55 -14.15
C ASP A 256 -8.27 -29.57 -14.93
N GLY A 257 -7.10 -29.16 -15.40
CA GLY A 257 -6.11 -30.05 -16.02
C GLY A 257 -5.43 -30.97 -15.01
N LEU A 258 -4.92 -30.40 -13.94
CA LEU A 258 -4.20 -31.12 -12.88
C LEU A 258 -5.10 -32.12 -12.14
N SER A 259 -6.36 -31.76 -11.87
CA SER A 259 -7.33 -32.64 -11.18
C SER A 259 -7.68 -33.92 -11.95
N LYS A 260 -7.33 -34.02 -13.24
CA LYS A 260 -7.50 -35.24 -14.05
C LYS A 260 -6.31 -36.19 -13.95
N ILE A 261 -5.21 -35.76 -13.38
CA ILE A 261 -4.00 -36.60 -13.19
C ILE A 261 -4.23 -37.45 -11.94
N LYS A 262 -4.19 -38.79 -12.09
CA LYS A 262 -4.30 -39.69 -10.94
C LYS A 262 -3.09 -39.52 -10.02
N ASP A 263 -3.35 -39.53 -8.73
CA ASP A 263 -2.33 -39.47 -7.67
C ASP A 263 -1.63 -38.09 -7.51
N MET A 264 -2.31 -37.00 -7.92
CA MET A 264 -1.90 -35.62 -7.60
C MET A 264 -2.75 -35.01 -6.52
#